data_f854c33d82887549ca6003c5c44fe969
#
_entry.id   f854c33d82887549ca6003c5c44fe969
#
_cell.length_a   1.000
_cell.length_b   1.000
_cell.length_c   1.000
_cell.angle_alpha   90.00
_cell.angle_beta   90.00
_cell.angle_gamma   90.00
#
_symmetry.space_group_name_H-M   'P 1'
#
loop_
_entity.id
_entity.type
_entity.pdbx_description
1 polymer ?
#
loop_
_entity_poly.entity_id
_entity_poly.type
_entity_poly.pdbx_seq_one_letter_code
_entity_poly.pdbx_strand_id
1 'polypeptide(L)'
;MKTILVVDDELASAEVLSLILEEEGYRTFCTANGQQGLARVRDIQPQLVVLDYMMPVMNGADMAQALREMPETRHIKILMNSSLPEDAVRLHFSKYDAFLRKPYNVDVALSLIASLLKA
;
A
#
# COMPACT_ATOMS: atom_id res chain seq x y z
N MET A 1 -7.47 5.71 15.83
CA MET A 1 -7.87 5.30 14.46
C MET A 1 -6.61 5.09 13.63
N LYS A 2 -6.49 3.95 12.98
CA LYS A 2 -5.33 3.67 12.12
C LYS A 2 -5.49 4.36 10.78
N THR A 3 -4.39 4.83 10.23
CA THR A 3 -4.36 5.55 8.96
C THR A 3 -3.70 4.68 7.89
N ILE A 4 -4.34 4.59 6.74
CA ILE A 4 -3.88 3.80 5.59
C ILE A 4 -3.75 4.72 4.39
N LEU A 5 -2.59 4.65 3.74
CA LEU A 5 -2.37 5.34 2.46
C LEU A 5 -2.52 4.31 1.35
N VAL A 6 -3.42 4.59 0.40
CA VAL A 6 -3.61 3.75 -0.77
C VAL A 6 -2.92 4.42 -1.96
N VAL A 7 -1.97 3.74 -2.57
CA VAL A 7 -1.20 4.25 -3.71
C VAL A 7 -1.50 3.39 -4.92
N ASP A 8 -2.26 3.93 -5.88
CA ASP A 8 -2.73 3.19 -7.05
C ASP A 8 -3.05 4.20 -8.15
N ASP A 9 -2.55 3.97 -9.35
CA ASP A 9 -2.82 4.85 -10.50
C ASP A 9 -4.23 4.68 -11.06
N GLU A 10 -4.92 3.60 -10.72
CA GLU A 10 -6.33 3.43 -11.02
C GLU A 10 -7.17 4.09 -9.93
N LEU A 11 -7.53 5.34 -10.16
CA LEU A 11 -8.22 6.15 -9.15
C LEU A 11 -9.52 5.50 -8.67
N ALA A 12 -10.30 4.91 -9.58
CA ALA A 12 -11.57 4.27 -9.22
C ALA A 12 -11.34 3.11 -8.26
N SER A 13 -10.32 2.28 -8.51
CA SER A 13 -9.99 1.16 -7.63
C SER A 13 -9.54 1.64 -6.26
N ALA A 14 -8.72 2.68 -6.23
CA ALA A 14 -8.26 3.27 -4.98
C ALA A 14 -9.41 3.83 -4.15
N GLU A 15 -10.35 4.53 -4.80
CA GLU A 15 -11.51 5.10 -4.12
C GLU A 15 -12.42 4.03 -3.55
N VAL A 16 -12.68 2.96 -4.29
CA VAL A 16 -13.52 1.86 -3.80
C VAL A 16 -12.89 1.21 -2.58
N LEU A 17 -11.59 0.92 -2.64
CA LEU A 17 -10.90 0.34 -1.49
C LEU A 17 -10.93 1.28 -0.29
N SER A 18 -10.72 2.58 -0.52
CA SER A 18 -10.77 3.57 0.56
C SER A 18 -12.12 3.61 1.25
N LEU A 19 -13.22 3.59 0.47
CA LEU A 19 -14.55 3.57 1.05
C LEU A 19 -14.78 2.33 1.91
N ILE A 20 -14.34 1.17 1.43
CA ILE A 20 -14.45 -0.08 2.18
C ILE A 20 -13.65 -0.01 3.47
N LEU A 21 -12.44 0.51 3.42
CA LEU A 21 -11.59 0.65 4.60
C LEU A 21 -12.16 1.64 5.61
N GLU A 22 -12.75 2.73 5.13
CA GLU A 22 -13.39 3.71 6.00
C GLU A 22 -14.59 3.10 6.74
N GLU A 23 -15.35 2.22 6.09
CA GLU A 23 -16.44 1.49 6.74
C GLU A 23 -15.92 0.58 7.85
N GLU A 24 -14.68 0.11 7.74
CA GLU A 24 -14.04 -0.71 8.78
C GLU A 24 -13.42 0.12 9.90
N GLY A 25 -13.53 1.45 9.83
CA GLY A 25 -13.03 2.33 10.88
C GLY A 25 -11.64 2.89 10.66
N TYR A 26 -11.06 2.71 9.48
CA TYR A 26 -9.76 3.26 9.15
C TYR A 26 -9.88 4.67 8.57
N ARG A 27 -8.84 5.46 8.77
CA ARG A 27 -8.69 6.74 8.07
C ARG A 27 -7.87 6.50 6.82
N THR A 28 -8.32 6.97 5.66
CA THR A 28 -7.66 6.68 4.39
C THR A 28 -7.29 7.93 3.61
N PHE A 29 -6.20 7.82 2.86
CA PHE A 29 -5.77 8.80 1.88
C PHE A 29 -5.36 8.05 0.64
N CYS A 30 -5.51 8.68 -0.54
CA CYS A 30 -5.14 8.09 -1.82
C CYS A 30 -4.16 8.98 -2.54
N THR A 31 -3.17 8.36 -3.19
CA THR A 31 -2.30 9.04 -4.14
C THR A 31 -2.20 8.21 -5.41
N ALA A 32 -1.86 8.85 -6.54
CA ALA A 32 -1.94 8.22 -7.85
C ALA A 32 -0.65 7.54 -8.29
N ASN A 33 0.46 7.78 -7.60
CA ASN A 33 1.73 7.13 -7.91
C ASN A 33 2.67 7.19 -6.71
N GLY A 34 3.81 6.50 -6.83
CA GLY A 34 4.77 6.42 -5.74
C GLY A 34 5.41 7.76 -5.37
N GLN A 35 5.62 8.62 -6.35
CA GLN A 35 6.21 9.94 -6.08
C GLN A 35 5.29 10.79 -5.22
N GLN A 36 4.01 10.83 -5.56
CA GLN A 36 3.00 11.54 -4.75
C GLN A 36 2.89 10.92 -3.36
N GLY A 37 2.92 9.59 -3.29
CA GLY A 37 2.87 8.89 -2.01
C GLY A 37 4.03 9.26 -1.10
N LEU A 38 5.25 9.25 -1.62
CA LEU A 38 6.43 9.64 -0.84
C LEU A 38 6.38 11.09 -0.40
N ALA A 39 5.87 11.98 -1.25
CA ALA A 39 5.76 13.39 -0.92
C ALA A 39 4.82 13.64 0.26
N ARG A 40 3.81 12.78 0.44
CA ARG A 40 2.79 12.95 1.46
C ARG A 40 2.94 12.07 2.68
N VAL A 41 3.79 11.05 2.61
CA VAL A 41 3.86 10.04 3.67
C VAL A 41 4.26 10.64 5.03
N ARG A 42 5.10 11.65 5.04
CA ARG A 42 5.54 12.31 6.28
C ARG A 42 4.41 13.08 6.94
N ASP A 43 3.59 13.76 6.15
CA ASP A 43 2.44 14.51 6.67
C ASP A 43 1.32 13.59 7.13
N ILE A 44 1.05 12.53 6.36
CA ILE A 44 -0.02 11.58 6.64
C ILE A 44 0.34 10.65 7.79
N GLN A 45 1.59 10.23 7.87
CA GLN A 45 2.10 9.27 8.86
C GLN A 45 1.22 8.01 8.95
N PRO A 46 1.06 7.28 7.83
CA PRO A 46 0.22 6.09 7.83
C PRO A 46 0.88 4.94 8.60
N GLN A 47 0.09 4.07 9.18
CA GLN A 47 0.58 2.82 9.75
C GLN A 47 0.76 1.75 8.67
N LEU A 48 0.02 1.88 7.56
CA LEU A 48 0.08 0.94 6.44
C LEU A 48 -0.02 1.68 5.13
N VAL A 49 0.76 1.23 4.15
CA VAL A 49 0.63 1.65 2.75
C VAL A 49 0.17 0.43 1.94
N VAL A 50 -0.97 0.55 1.27
CA VAL A 50 -1.41 -0.41 0.26
C VAL A 50 -0.89 0.11 -1.07
N LEU A 51 0.04 -0.62 -1.66
CA LEU A 51 0.90 -0.10 -2.71
C LEU A 51 0.79 -0.94 -3.96
N ASP A 52 0.28 -0.36 -5.04
CA ASP A 52 0.25 -1.03 -6.33
C ASP A 52 1.66 -1.12 -6.90
N TYR A 53 2.02 -2.30 -7.41
CA TYR A 53 3.36 -2.53 -7.95
C TYR A 53 3.57 -1.79 -9.27
N MET A 54 2.62 -1.90 -10.21
CA MET A 54 2.76 -1.33 -11.55
C MET A 54 2.09 0.04 -11.64
N MET A 55 2.90 1.09 -11.59
CA MET A 55 2.45 2.46 -11.70
C MET A 55 3.44 3.26 -12.55
N PRO A 56 2.98 4.30 -13.25
CA PRO A 56 3.87 5.20 -13.96
C PRO A 56 4.66 6.07 -12.99
N VAL A 57 5.70 6.72 -13.47
CA VAL A 57 6.58 7.66 -12.76
C VAL A 57 7.45 6.95 -11.74
N MET A 58 6.85 6.36 -10.70
CA MET A 58 7.55 5.59 -9.68
C MET A 58 6.70 4.37 -9.34
N ASN A 59 7.20 3.18 -9.62
CA ASN A 59 6.47 1.94 -9.35
C ASN A 59 6.48 1.61 -7.84
N GLY A 60 5.70 0.57 -7.48
CA GLY A 60 5.59 0.18 -6.08
C GLY A 60 6.90 -0.27 -5.46
N ALA A 61 7.75 -0.96 -6.22
CA ALA A 61 9.04 -1.40 -5.69
C ALA A 61 9.93 -0.22 -5.34
N ASP A 62 9.97 0.80 -6.21
CA ASP A 62 10.79 2.00 -5.98
C ASP A 62 10.31 2.77 -4.75
N MET A 63 8.99 2.94 -4.62
CA MET A 63 8.42 3.62 -3.44
C MET A 63 8.72 2.83 -2.17
N ALA A 64 8.51 1.52 -2.20
CA ALA A 64 8.75 0.67 -1.04
C ALA A 64 10.21 0.69 -0.62
N GLN A 65 11.12 0.65 -1.59
CA GLN A 65 12.55 0.75 -1.31
C GLN A 65 12.88 2.09 -0.63
N ALA A 66 12.34 3.18 -1.14
CA ALA A 66 12.54 4.51 -0.55
C ALA A 66 12.01 4.56 0.90
N LEU A 67 10.84 3.96 1.17
CA LEU A 67 10.30 3.91 2.52
C LEU A 67 11.24 3.15 3.47
N ARG A 68 11.81 2.03 3.01
CA ARG A 68 12.70 1.22 3.85
C ARG A 68 14.05 1.89 4.11
N GLU A 69 14.49 2.78 3.24
CA GLU A 69 15.77 3.45 3.38
C GLU A 69 15.75 4.63 4.34
N MET A 70 14.58 5.20 4.61
CA MET A 70 14.47 6.36 5.51
C MET A 70 14.10 5.91 6.92
N PRO A 71 14.86 6.36 7.96
CA PRO A 71 14.57 5.96 9.35
C PRO A 71 13.16 6.28 9.81
N GLU A 72 12.60 7.40 9.38
CA GLU A 72 11.28 7.85 9.81
C GLU A 72 10.12 7.08 9.16
N THR A 73 10.38 6.30 8.10
CA THR A 73 9.32 5.58 7.38
C THR A 73 9.55 4.07 7.29
N ARG A 74 10.74 3.58 7.70
CA ARG A 74 11.06 2.15 7.54
C ARG A 74 10.15 1.22 8.35
N HIS A 75 9.48 1.73 9.35
CA HIS A 75 8.58 0.95 10.21
C HIS A 75 7.17 0.81 9.63
N ILE A 76 6.85 1.56 8.60
CA ILE A 76 5.51 1.53 7.98
C ILE A 76 5.27 0.15 7.35
N LYS A 77 4.12 -0.43 7.63
CA LYS A 77 3.75 -1.71 7.02
C LYS A 77 3.44 -1.50 5.54
N ILE A 78 3.90 -2.42 4.70
CA ILE A 78 3.68 -2.36 3.26
C ILE A 78 2.93 -3.59 2.80
N LEU A 79 1.76 -3.38 2.21
CA LEU A 79 0.99 -4.40 1.52
C LEU A 79 1.18 -4.17 0.02
N MET A 80 1.99 -5.01 -0.62
CA MET A 80 2.23 -4.92 -2.05
C MET A 80 1.09 -5.57 -2.81
N ASN A 81 0.52 -4.86 -3.77
CA ASN A 81 -0.63 -5.30 -4.53
C ASN A 81 -0.28 -5.34 -6.02
N SER A 82 -0.53 -6.45 -6.71
CA SER A 82 -0.12 -6.60 -8.11
C SER A 82 -0.97 -7.62 -8.85
N SER A 83 -1.17 -7.40 -10.15
CA SER A 83 -1.74 -8.41 -11.04
C SER A 83 -0.69 -9.45 -11.46
N LEU A 84 0.59 -9.16 -11.25
CA LEU A 84 1.67 -10.11 -11.51
C LEU A 84 1.79 -11.12 -10.36
N PRO A 85 2.32 -12.31 -10.64
CA PRO A 85 2.61 -13.28 -9.58
C PRO A 85 3.63 -12.73 -8.60
N GLU A 86 3.55 -13.16 -7.36
CA GLU A 86 4.47 -12.71 -6.31
C GLU A 86 5.94 -12.96 -6.67
N ASP A 87 6.23 -14.10 -7.29
CA ASP A 87 7.60 -14.45 -7.68
C ASP A 87 8.22 -13.40 -8.60
N ALA A 88 7.44 -12.87 -9.53
CA ALA A 88 7.90 -11.83 -10.46
C ALA A 88 8.20 -10.53 -9.71
N VAL A 89 7.36 -10.15 -8.77
CA VAL A 89 7.56 -8.94 -7.97
C VAL A 89 8.77 -9.07 -7.07
N ARG A 90 8.96 -10.22 -6.44
CA ARG A 90 10.07 -10.47 -5.52
C ARG A 90 11.45 -10.37 -6.17
N LEU A 91 11.52 -10.55 -7.47
CA LEU A 91 12.78 -10.37 -8.19
C LEU A 91 13.27 -8.91 -8.11
N HIS A 92 12.36 -7.97 -7.93
CA HIS A 92 12.69 -6.54 -7.89
C HIS A 92 12.67 -5.98 -6.47
N PHE A 93 11.79 -6.50 -5.61
CA PHE A 93 11.68 -6.03 -4.24
C PHE A 93 10.99 -7.10 -3.39
N SER A 94 11.55 -7.38 -2.21
CA SER A 94 11.02 -8.41 -1.32
C SER A 94 10.77 -7.93 0.11
N LYS A 95 11.01 -6.66 0.40
CA LYS A 95 10.94 -6.14 1.77
C LYS A 95 9.57 -5.53 2.09
N TYR A 96 8.52 -6.16 1.60
CA TYR A 96 7.15 -5.83 1.99
C TYR A 96 6.68 -6.77 3.10
N ASP A 97 5.62 -6.38 3.80
CA ASP A 97 5.09 -7.17 4.91
C ASP A 97 4.08 -8.21 4.46
N ALA A 98 3.36 -7.93 3.37
CA ALA A 98 2.40 -8.86 2.80
C ALA A 98 2.21 -8.57 1.33
N PHE A 99 1.68 -9.56 0.61
CA PHE A 99 1.42 -9.48 -0.82
C PHE A 99 -0.02 -9.86 -1.10
N LEU A 100 -0.67 -9.13 -2.03
CA LEU A 100 -2.04 -9.38 -2.42
C LEU A 100 -2.13 -9.35 -3.95
N ARG A 101 -2.54 -10.46 -4.55
CA ARG A 101 -2.62 -10.54 -6.01
C ARG A 101 -3.99 -10.09 -6.52
N LYS A 102 -4.00 -9.26 -7.54
CA LYS A 102 -5.23 -8.82 -8.22
C LYS A 102 -5.68 -9.88 -9.24
N PRO A 103 -6.98 -10.11 -9.42
CA PRO A 103 -8.07 -9.59 -8.60
C PRO A 103 -8.11 -10.30 -7.25
N TYR A 104 -8.47 -9.59 -6.20
CA TYR A 104 -8.49 -10.16 -4.86
C TYR A 104 -9.90 -10.16 -4.27
N ASN A 105 -10.12 -11.03 -3.31
CA ASN A 105 -11.33 -11.06 -2.51
C ASN A 105 -11.24 -9.96 -1.44
N VAL A 106 -12.27 -9.15 -1.32
CA VAL A 106 -12.28 -8.02 -0.37
C VAL A 106 -12.14 -8.50 1.07
N ASP A 107 -12.83 -9.58 1.44
CA ASP A 107 -12.74 -10.10 2.81
C ASP A 107 -11.33 -10.58 3.14
N VAL A 108 -10.65 -11.20 2.17
CA VAL A 108 -9.24 -11.61 2.33
C VAL A 108 -8.36 -10.38 2.53
N ALA A 109 -8.57 -9.34 1.72
CA ALA A 109 -7.81 -8.10 1.84
C ALA A 109 -8.02 -7.46 3.21
N LEU A 110 -9.25 -7.37 3.68
CA LEU A 110 -9.57 -6.78 4.99
C LEU A 110 -8.95 -7.57 6.14
N SER A 111 -8.99 -8.89 6.07
CA SER A 111 -8.37 -9.75 7.09
C SER A 111 -6.86 -9.55 7.12
N LEU A 112 -6.24 -9.47 5.97
CA LEU A 112 -4.80 -9.27 5.86
C LEU A 112 -4.39 -7.90 6.43
N ILE A 113 -5.13 -6.86 6.06
CA ILE A 113 -4.88 -5.49 6.57
C ILE A 113 -5.04 -5.44 8.09
N ALA A 114 -6.11 -6.03 8.62
CA ALA A 114 -6.33 -6.07 10.05
C ALA A 114 -5.18 -6.78 10.76
N SER A 115 -4.69 -7.87 10.19
CA SER A 115 -3.55 -8.62 10.73
C SER A 115 -2.28 -7.76 10.76
N LEU A 116 -2.01 -7.01 9.71
CA LEU A 116 -0.83 -6.14 9.64
C LEU A 116 -0.90 -4.98 10.64
N LEU A 117 -2.10 -4.49 10.93
CA LEU A 117 -2.32 -3.34 11.81
C LEU A 117 -2.59 -3.73 13.26
N LYS A 118 -2.58 -5.01 13.56
CA LYS A 118 -2.78 -5.50 14.92
C LYS A 118 -1.62 -5.02 15.80
N ALA A 119 -1.97 -4.39 16.89
CA ALA A 119 -0.99 -3.83 17.83
C ALA A 119 -0.18 -4.92 18.52
#